data_22642d15dd1593b9c33cef67a2d22257
#
_entry.id   22642d15dd1593b9c33cef67a2d22257
#
_cell.length_a   1.000
_cell.length_b   1.000
_cell.length_c   1.000
_cell.angle_alpha   90.00
_cell.angle_beta   90.00
_cell.angle_gamma   90.00
#
_symmetry.space_group_name_H-M   'P 1'
#
loop_
_entity.id
_entity.type
_entity.pdbx_description
1 polymer ?
#
loop_
_entity_poly.entity_id
_entity_poly.type
_entity_poly.pdbx_seq_one_letter_code
_entity_poly.pdbx_strand_id
1 'polypeptide(L)'
;MEWQWGDVPGWVAIAISIAAGLSAWLAGKRAREASAGAASLEVSLQRIADIMQKSQALSPYAEALSAPPRPAFTVEFVSGHSYRLRNVGDGVASGVTLKLPDFPAGLTRALPDDAELHPLTSTGPFVIQGAWGNPVPGDVRVECDQLAEPVRVPLPSRG
;
A
#
# COMPACT_ATOMS: atom_id res chain seq x y z
N MET A 1 45.57 45.96 66.94
CA MET A 1 44.53 46.56 66.03
C MET A 1 43.41 45.58 66.01
N GLU A 2 42.37 45.75 66.88
CA GLU A 2 41.19 44.89 66.82
C GLU A 2 40.19 45.51 65.84
N TRP A 3 39.89 44.71 64.79
CA TRP A 3 38.84 45.10 63.86
C TRP A 3 37.47 44.85 64.51
N GLN A 4 36.81 45.96 64.86
CA GLN A 4 35.41 45.90 65.30
C GLN A 4 34.49 45.69 64.10
N TRP A 5 33.79 44.57 64.09
CA TRP A 5 32.84 44.18 63.02
C TRP A 5 31.56 45.02 62.94
N GLY A 6 31.56 46.16 63.67
CA GLY A 6 30.39 47.06 63.77
C GLY A 6 30.22 48.11 62.68
N ASP A 7 31.23 48.37 61.90
CA ASP A 7 31.26 49.49 60.92
C ASP A 7 31.18 49.06 59.46
N VAL A 8 30.35 48.05 59.16
CA VAL A 8 30.02 47.79 57.75
C VAL A 8 29.09 48.86 57.28
N PRO A 9 29.52 49.77 56.38
CA PRO A 9 28.68 50.86 55.95
C PRO A 9 27.37 50.35 55.38
N GLY A 10 26.24 50.92 55.75
CA GLY A 10 24.92 50.49 55.36
C GLY A 10 24.67 50.37 53.83
N TRP A 11 25.50 51.07 53.05
CA TRP A 11 25.45 50.93 51.61
C TRP A 11 25.92 49.55 51.08
N VAL A 12 26.76 48.79 51.80
CA VAL A 12 27.19 47.44 51.46
C VAL A 12 26.01 46.47 51.55
N ALA A 13 25.18 46.61 52.60
CA ALA A 13 23.96 45.83 52.72
C ALA A 13 22.96 46.10 51.61
N ILE A 14 22.86 47.34 51.16
CA ILE A 14 22.00 47.75 50.06
C ILE A 14 22.55 47.14 48.72
N ALA A 15 23.85 47.22 48.53
CA ALA A 15 24.45 46.62 47.29
C ALA A 15 24.24 45.12 47.21
N ILE A 16 24.36 44.35 48.29
CA ILE A 16 24.10 42.93 48.39
C ILE A 16 22.63 42.63 48.09
N SER A 17 21.71 43.42 48.62
CA SER A 17 20.26 43.24 48.40
C SER A 17 19.86 43.52 46.95
N ILE A 18 20.46 44.49 46.29
CA ILE A 18 20.23 44.78 44.88
C ILE A 18 20.79 43.65 44.00
N ALA A 19 21.99 43.15 44.31
CA ALA A 19 22.60 42.03 43.59
C ALA A 19 21.77 40.74 43.71
N ALA A 20 21.23 40.45 44.90
CA ALA A 20 20.36 39.30 45.12
C ALA A 20 19.02 39.44 44.38
N GLY A 21 18.43 40.65 44.38
CA GLY A 21 17.20 40.93 43.61
C GLY A 21 17.37 40.77 42.10
N LEU A 22 18.48 41.27 41.54
CA LEU A 22 18.81 41.15 40.13
C LEU A 22 19.04 39.69 39.70
N SER A 23 19.75 38.92 40.54
CA SER A 23 20.01 37.50 40.26
C SER A 23 18.71 36.67 40.27
N ALA A 24 17.79 36.92 41.20
CA ALA A 24 16.48 36.29 41.27
C ALA A 24 15.59 36.63 40.06
N TRP A 25 15.63 37.90 39.62
CA TRP A 25 14.88 38.35 38.44
C TRP A 25 15.41 37.70 37.17
N LEU A 26 16.72 37.64 36.99
CA LEU A 26 17.36 36.98 35.85
C LEU A 26 17.10 35.46 35.81
N ALA A 27 17.12 34.81 36.96
CA ALA A 27 16.77 33.38 37.11
C ALA A 27 15.31 33.11 36.72
N GLY A 28 14.40 33.97 37.17
CA GLY A 28 12.97 33.88 36.82
C GLY A 28 12.69 34.09 35.33
N LYS A 29 13.43 35.00 34.69
CA LYS A 29 13.33 35.20 33.23
C LYS A 29 13.79 33.99 32.44
N ARG A 30 14.94 33.42 32.78
CA ARG A 30 15.47 32.18 32.16
C ARG A 30 14.56 30.97 32.36
N ALA A 31 13.95 30.84 33.53
CA ALA A 31 12.99 29.77 33.81
C ALA A 31 11.74 29.86 32.90
N ARG A 32 11.24 31.10 32.68
CA ARG A 32 10.10 31.31 31.76
C ARG A 32 10.44 31.03 30.31
N GLU A 33 11.62 31.41 29.86
CA GLU A 33 12.10 31.11 28.49
C GLU A 33 12.31 29.60 28.29
N ALA A 34 12.82 28.89 29.30
CA ALA A 34 12.98 27.45 29.27
C ALA A 34 11.63 26.70 29.25
N SER A 35 10.64 27.17 30.00
CA SER A 35 9.29 26.57 30.00
C SER A 35 8.56 26.78 28.67
N ALA A 36 8.74 27.95 28.03
CA ALA A 36 8.17 28.21 26.71
C ALA A 36 8.78 27.31 25.65
N GLY A 37 10.10 27.04 25.73
CA GLY A 37 10.79 26.09 24.85
C GLY A 37 10.30 24.65 25.04
N ALA A 38 10.04 24.21 26.25
CA ALA A 38 9.53 22.87 26.55
C ALA A 38 8.12 22.67 25.96
N ALA A 39 7.24 23.64 26.09
CA ALA A 39 5.89 23.58 25.51
C ALA A 39 5.90 23.47 23.98
N SER A 40 6.83 24.17 23.32
CA SER A 40 6.98 24.07 21.86
C SER A 40 7.50 22.74 21.38
N LEU A 41 8.37 22.08 22.16
CA LEU A 41 8.86 20.73 21.90
C LEU A 41 7.76 19.69 22.02
N GLU A 42 6.90 19.82 23.03
CA GLU A 42 5.79 18.89 23.25
C GLU A 42 4.78 18.94 22.09
N VAL A 43 4.44 20.13 21.58
CA VAL A 43 3.60 20.30 20.41
C VAL A 43 4.27 19.71 19.15
N SER A 44 5.59 19.85 19.02
CA SER A 44 6.33 19.28 17.88
C SER A 44 6.37 17.75 17.93
N LEU A 45 6.54 17.16 19.10
CA LEU A 45 6.51 15.71 19.30
C LEU A 45 5.11 15.13 19.02
N GLN A 46 4.04 15.81 19.45
CA GLN A 46 2.67 15.41 19.12
C GLN A 46 2.41 15.44 17.62
N ARG A 47 2.90 16.46 16.89
CA ARG A 47 2.77 16.51 15.43
C ARG A 47 3.53 15.36 14.74
N ILE A 48 4.73 15.05 15.22
CA ILE A 48 5.50 13.93 14.67
C ILE A 48 4.78 12.60 14.92
N ALA A 49 4.22 12.40 16.12
CA ALA A 49 3.45 11.21 16.42
C ALA A 49 2.20 11.08 15.54
N ASP A 50 1.46 12.18 15.31
CA ASP A 50 0.29 12.21 14.43
C ASP A 50 0.65 11.92 12.97
N ILE A 51 1.77 12.45 12.46
CA ILE A 51 2.28 12.15 11.13
C ILE A 51 2.70 10.68 11.01
N MET A 52 3.37 10.13 12.01
CA MET A 52 3.74 8.72 12.03
C MET A 52 2.52 7.80 12.05
N GLN A 53 1.51 8.12 12.85
CA GLN A 53 0.27 7.37 12.88
C GLN A 53 -0.49 7.43 11.55
N LYS A 54 -0.53 8.58 10.90
CA LYS A 54 -1.10 8.73 9.56
C LYS A 54 -0.31 7.96 8.49
N SER A 55 1.02 7.96 8.57
CA SER A 55 1.85 7.20 7.62
C SER A 55 1.67 5.69 7.79
N GLN A 56 1.47 5.20 9.02
CA GLN A 56 1.14 3.79 9.29
C GLN A 56 -0.26 3.43 8.75
N ALA A 57 -1.22 4.33 8.83
CA ALA A 57 -2.56 4.11 8.26
C ALA A 57 -2.56 4.07 6.71
N LEU A 58 -1.58 4.70 6.07
CA LEU A 58 -1.38 4.67 4.61
C LEU A 58 -0.52 3.49 4.14
N SER A 59 0.15 2.78 5.06
CA SER A 59 1.03 1.63 4.75
C SER A 59 0.31 0.52 3.96
N PRO A 60 -0.93 0.11 4.27
CA PRO A 60 -1.64 -0.90 3.48
C PRO A 60 -1.88 -0.47 2.02
N TYR A 61 -2.08 0.82 1.78
CA TYR A 61 -2.23 1.35 0.42
C TYR A 61 -0.91 1.38 -0.35
N ALA A 62 0.19 1.69 0.32
CA ALA A 62 1.52 1.66 -0.27
C ALA A 62 1.94 0.23 -0.63
N GLU A 63 1.59 -0.75 0.20
CA GLU A 63 1.85 -2.16 -0.04
C GLU A 63 1.00 -2.70 -1.21
N ALA A 64 -0.27 -2.29 -1.31
CA ALA A 64 -1.14 -2.62 -2.43
C ALA A 64 -0.63 -2.03 -3.76
N LEU A 65 -0.07 -0.82 -3.74
CA LEU A 65 0.55 -0.17 -4.90
C LEU A 65 1.93 -0.76 -5.26
N SER A 66 2.57 -1.46 -4.32
CA SER A 66 3.88 -2.11 -4.52
C SER A 66 3.77 -3.58 -4.88
N ALA A 67 2.57 -4.16 -4.92
CA ALA A 67 2.38 -5.53 -5.36
C ALA A 67 2.83 -5.64 -6.84
N PRO A 68 3.59 -6.68 -7.20
CA PRO A 68 3.98 -6.86 -8.58
C PRO A 68 2.74 -7.02 -9.46
N PRO A 69 2.74 -6.43 -10.67
CA PRO A 69 1.63 -6.54 -11.58
C PRO A 69 1.31 -7.99 -11.87
N ARG A 70 0.05 -8.36 -11.77
CA ARG A 70 -0.41 -9.74 -11.94
C ARG A 70 -1.42 -9.86 -13.07
N PRO A 71 -1.32 -10.90 -13.92
CA PRO A 71 -2.34 -11.19 -14.90
C PRO A 71 -3.62 -11.66 -14.20
N ALA A 72 -4.76 -11.29 -14.76
CA ALA A 72 -6.08 -11.77 -14.39
C ALA A 72 -6.88 -12.00 -15.67
N PHE A 73 -7.69 -13.06 -15.70
CA PHE A 73 -8.32 -13.49 -16.94
C PHE A 73 -9.85 -13.45 -16.85
N THR A 74 -10.46 -13.11 -17.96
CA THR A 74 -11.88 -13.29 -18.21
C THR A 74 -12.11 -13.91 -19.58
N VAL A 75 -13.19 -14.68 -19.73
CA VAL A 75 -13.61 -15.19 -21.03
C VAL A 75 -14.80 -14.37 -21.49
N GLU A 76 -14.72 -13.88 -22.71
CA GLU A 76 -15.77 -13.13 -23.39
C GLU A 76 -16.43 -14.00 -24.44
N PHE A 77 -17.77 -13.99 -24.49
CA PHE A 77 -18.51 -14.59 -25.57
C PHE A 77 -18.44 -13.69 -26.82
N VAL A 78 -18.12 -14.28 -27.96
CA VAL A 78 -18.05 -13.54 -29.24
C VAL A 78 -19.28 -13.78 -30.08
N SER A 79 -19.54 -15.02 -30.45
CA SER A 79 -20.74 -15.40 -31.23
C SER A 79 -20.85 -16.93 -31.31
N GLY A 80 -22.07 -17.47 -31.40
CA GLY A 80 -22.31 -18.89 -31.61
C GLY A 80 -21.64 -19.79 -30.56
N HIS A 81 -20.51 -20.39 -30.87
CA HIS A 81 -19.72 -21.21 -29.97
C HIS A 81 -18.30 -20.64 -29.78
N SER A 82 -18.10 -19.39 -30.19
CA SER A 82 -16.80 -18.71 -30.17
C SER A 82 -16.64 -17.85 -28.92
N TYR A 83 -15.50 -17.95 -28.31
CA TYR A 83 -15.09 -17.23 -27.11
C TYR A 83 -13.71 -16.60 -27.35
N ARG A 84 -13.32 -15.65 -26.54
CA ARG A 84 -11.95 -15.13 -26.46
C ARG A 84 -11.53 -15.01 -25.01
N LEU A 85 -10.25 -15.24 -24.73
CA LEU A 85 -9.65 -15.01 -23.43
C LEU A 85 -9.10 -13.59 -23.41
N ARG A 86 -9.38 -12.82 -22.36
CA ARG A 86 -8.88 -11.47 -22.17
C ARG A 86 -8.10 -11.39 -20.87
N ASN A 87 -6.95 -10.73 -20.91
CA ASN A 87 -6.22 -10.35 -19.70
C ASN A 87 -6.80 -9.03 -19.19
N VAL A 88 -7.46 -9.06 -18.03
CA VAL A 88 -8.03 -7.90 -17.36
C VAL A 88 -7.15 -7.43 -16.18
N GLY A 89 -6.02 -8.11 -15.94
CA GLY A 89 -5.04 -7.71 -14.96
C GLY A 89 -4.11 -6.61 -15.48
N ASP A 90 -3.22 -6.17 -14.63
CA ASP A 90 -2.20 -5.15 -14.89
C ASP A 90 -0.84 -5.74 -15.29
N GLY A 91 -0.65 -7.06 -15.15
CA GLY A 91 0.56 -7.78 -15.54
C GLY A 91 0.45 -8.42 -16.92
N VAL A 92 1.61 -8.55 -17.58
CA VAL A 92 1.74 -9.36 -18.81
C VAL A 92 1.64 -10.84 -18.46
N ALA A 93 0.93 -11.62 -19.26
CA ALA A 93 0.86 -13.08 -19.15
C ALA A 93 1.59 -13.73 -20.31
N SER A 94 2.62 -14.54 -20.01
CA SER A 94 3.38 -15.32 -20.97
C SER A 94 3.07 -16.80 -20.81
N GLY A 95 3.23 -17.59 -21.88
CA GLY A 95 2.94 -19.03 -21.84
C GLY A 95 1.47 -19.35 -21.56
N VAL A 96 0.55 -18.48 -22.01
CA VAL A 96 -0.88 -18.64 -21.72
C VAL A 96 -1.44 -19.82 -22.46
N THR A 97 -1.84 -20.84 -21.70
CA THR A 97 -2.43 -22.07 -22.21
C THR A 97 -3.81 -22.27 -21.60
N LEU A 98 -4.80 -22.56 -22.43
CA LEU A 98 -6.17 -22.83 -22.01
C LEU A 98 -6.43 -24.33 -22.03
N LYS A 99 -6.81 -24.91 -20.89
CA LYS A 99 -7.13 -26.33 -20.73
C LYS A 99 -8.58 -26.55 -20.34
N LEU A 100 -9.14 -27.58 -20.92
CA LEU A 100 -10.47 -28.09 -20.62
C LEU A 100 -10.32 -29.55 -20.18
N PRO A 101 -10.05 -29.80 -18.88
CA PRO A 101 -9.96 -31.17 -18.40
C PRO A 101 -11.31 -31.89 -18.61
N ASP A 102 -11.23 -33.16 -19.00
CA ASP A 102 -12.39 -34.01 -19.20
C ASP A 102 -13.34 -33.60 -20.36
N PHE A 103 -12.91 -32.67 -21.23
CA PHE A 103 -13.71 -32.23 -22.36
C PHE A 103 -13.10 -32.79 -23.70
N PRO A 104 -13.92 -33.37 -24.61
CA PRO A 104 -13.42 -33.98 -25.82
C PRO A 104 -12.70 -32.99 -26.73
N ALA A 105 -11.46 -33.31 -27.15
CA ALA A 105 -10.65 -32.43 -27.98
C ALA A 105 -11.31 -32.13 -29.34
N GLY A 106 -12.10 -33.04 -29.90
CA GLY A 106 -12.84 -32.83 -31.14
C GLY A 106 -13.95 -31.77 -31.07
N LEU A 107 -14.33 -31.35 -29.88
CA LEU A 107 -15.34 -30.28 -29.64
C LEU A 107 -14.71 -28.91 -29.37
N THR A 108 -13.39 -28.81 -29.47
CA THR A 108 -12.65 -27.57 -29.32
C THR A 108 -11.84 -27.24 -30.57
N ARG A 109 -11.63 -25.95 -30.82
CA ARG A 109 -10.80 -25.47 -31.92
C ARG A 109 -10.09 -24.18 -31.54
N ALA A 110 -8.82 -24.06 -31.94
CA ALA A 110 -7.99 -22.89 -31.79
C ALA A 110 -7.88 -22.39 -30.32
N LEU A 111 -7.81 -23.35 -29.38
CA LEU A 111 -7.52 -23.00 -27.99
C LEU A 111 -6.17 -22.28 -27.90
N PRO A 112 -6.04 -21.21 -27.08
CA PRO A 112 -4.76 -20.58 -26.83
C PRO A 112 -3.77 -21.60 -26.26
N ASP A 113 -2.58 -21.64 -26.86
CA ASP A 113 -1.47 -22.46 -26.43
C ASP A 113 -0.19 -21.65 -26.63
N ASP A 114 0.55 -21.45 -25.54
CA ASP A 114 1.76 -20.61 -25.48
C ASP A 114 1.55 -19.16 -25.99
N ALA A 115 0.41 -18.57 -25.66
CA ALA A 115 0.10 -17.21 -26.08
C ALA A 115 0.67 -16.18 -25.10
N GLU A 116 1.01 -14.98 -25.62
CA GLU A 116 1.37 -13.82 -24.82
C GLU A 116 0.20 -12.83 -24.80
N LEU A 117 -0.21 -12.40 -23.60
CA LEU A 117 -1.30 -11.46 -23.41
C LEU A 117 -0.86 -10.28 -22.56
N HIS A 118 -0.76 -9.11 -23.19
CA HIS A 118 -0.57 -7.84 -22.48
C HIS A 118 -1.82 -7.44 -21.69
N PRO A 119 -1.69 -6.54 -20.73
CA PRO A 119 -2.84 -5.97 -20.03
C PRO A 119 -3.91 -5.45 -20.99
N LEU A 120 -5.16 -5.78 -20.72
CA LEU A 120 -6.35 -5.40 -21.49
C LEU A 120 -6.42 -5.94 -22.93
N THR A 121 -5.51 -6.84 -23.34
CA THR A 121 -5.56 -7.50 -24.64
C THR A 121 -6.30 -8.85 -24.60
N SER A 122 -6.69 -9.35 -25.76
CA SER A 122 -7.41 -10.61 -25.88
C SER A 122 -6.73 -11.53 -26.90
N THR A 123 -6.93 -12.85 -26.74
CA THR A 123 -6.55 -13.84 -27.75
C THR A 123 -7.39 -13.70 -29.02
N GLY A 124 -6.99 -14.38 -30.07
CA GLY A 124 -7.89 -14.73 -31.15
C GLY A 124 -9.11 -15.54 -30.63
N PRO A 125 -10.18 -15.62 -31.42
CA PRO A 125 -11.35 -16.40 -31.04
C PRO A 125 -11.02 -17.90 -31.03
N PHE A 126 -11.50 -18.61 -29.99
CA PHE A 126 -11.47 -20.06 -29.90
C PHE A 126 -12.88 -20.61 -29.81
N VAL A 127 -13.08 -21.88 -30.14
CA VAL A 127 -14.40 -22.52 -30.15
C VAL A 127 -14.48 -23.60 -29.10
N ILE A 128 -15.59 -23.60 -28.36
CA ILE A 128 -16.01 -24.71 -27.49
C ILE A 128 -17.44 -25.07 -27.87
N GLN A 129 -17.60 -26.23 -28.48
CA GLN A 129 -18.90 -26.71 -28.95
C GLN A 129 -19.42 -27.82 -28.06
N GLY A 130 -20.56 -27.60 -27.41
CA GLY A 130 -21.24 -28.66 -26.69
C GLY A 130 -21.85 -29.68 -27.65
N ALA A 131 -21.91 -30.94 -27.21
CA ALA A 131 -22.59 -32.03 -27.91
C ALA A 131 -23.53 -32.77 -26.94
N TRP A 132 -24.36 -33.66 -27.48
CA TRP A 132 -25.22 -34.52 -26.68
C TRP A 132 -24.37 -35.41 -25.75
N GLY A 133 -24.61 -35.34 -24.43
CA GLY A 133 -23.79 -36.01 -23.43
C GLY A 133 -22.52 -35.22 -22.99
N ASN A 134 -22.13 -34.16 -23.70
CA ASN A 134 -21.00 -33.29 -23.37
C ASN A 134 -21.43 -31.82 -23.43
N PRO A 135 -22.11 -31.29 -22.41
CA PRO A 135 -22.49 -29.90 -22.39
C PRO A 135 -21.24 -28.99 -22.35
N VAL A 136 -21.37 -27.76 -22.80
CA VAL A 136 -20.29 -26.77 -22.66
C VAL A 136 -19.95 -26.64 -21.17
N PRO A 137 -18.66 -26.72 -20.79
CA PRO A 137 -18.24 -26.61 -19.40
C PRO A 137 -18.60 -25.24 -18.81
N GLY A 138 -18.77 -25.15 -17.52
CA GLY A 138 -19.06 -23.90 -16.84
C GLY A 138 -17.83 -23.02 -16.64
N ASP A 139 -16.63 -23.61 -16.71
CA ASP A 139 -15.35 -22.93 -16.54
C ASP A 139 -14.27 -23.51 -17.47
N VAL A 140 -13.21 -22.78 -17.63
CA VAL A 140 -11.97 -23.21 -18.28
C VAL A 140 -10.78 -23.00 -17.33
N ARG A 141 -9.71 -23.76 -17.49
CA ARG A 141 -8.47 -23.58 -16.74
C ARG A 141 -7.47 -22.83 -17.61
N VAL A 142 -6.93 -21.77 -17.03
CA VAL A 142 -5.89 -20.94 -17.66
C VAL A 142 -4.60 -21.13 -16.87
N GLU A 143 -3.54 -21.48 -17.56
CA GLU A 143 -2.18 -21.56 -17.05
C GLU A 143 -1.34 -20.47 -17.71
N CYS A 144 -0.39 -19.88 -16.99
CA CYS A 144 0.64 -19.01 -17.53
C CYS A 144 1.85 -18.98 -16.57
N ASP A 145 2.99 -18.49 -17.05
CA ASP A 145 4.27 -18.51 -16.32
C ASP A 145 4.23 -17.68 -15.02
N GLN A 146 3.38 -16.66 -14.95
CA GLN A 146 3.27 -15.76 -13.81
C GLN A 146 2.35 -16.27 -12.70
N LEU A 147 1.64 -17.37 -12.93
CA LEU A 147 0.75 -17.99 -11.97
C LEU A 147 1.32 -19.31 -11.46
N ALA A 148 1.39 -19.45 -10.12
CA ALA A 148 1.87 -20.69 -9.51
C ALA A 148 0.92 -21.88 -9.71
N GLU A 149 -0.38 -21.58 -9.87
CA GLU A 149 -1.43 -22.60 -10.07
C GLU A 149 -2.40 -22.17 -11.17
N PRO A 150 -2.99 -23.15 -11.91
CA PRO A 150 -4.02 -22.87 -12.90
C PRO A 150 -5.23 -22.14 -12.31
N VAL A 151 -5.67 -21.10 -12.96
CA VAL A 151 -6.85 -20.33 -12.55
C VAL A 151 -8.09 -20.82 -13.30
N ARG A 152 -9.18 -21.02 -12.57
CA ARG A 152 -10.49 -21.30 -13.18
C ARG A 152 -11.16 -20.00 -13.57
N VAL A 153 -11.52 -19.91 -14.83
CA VAL A 153 -12.21 -18.75 -15.39
C VAL A 153 -13.59 -19.19 -15.87
N PRO A 154 -14.68 -18.57 -15.36
CA PRO A 154 -16.03 -18.94 -15.74
C PRO A 154 -16.28 -18.60 -17.20
N LEU A 155 -16.97 -19.52 -17.89
CA LEU A 155 -17.50 -19.25 -19.23
C LEU A 155 -18.82 -18.49 -19.11
N PRO A 156 -18.98 -17.39 -19.87
CA PRO A 156 -20.24 -16.67 -19.88
C PRO A 156 -21.37 -17.54 -20.41
N SER A 157 -22.54 -17.49 -19.75
CA SER A 157 -23.74 -18.12 -20.25
C SER A 157 -24.10 -17.52 -21.61
N ARG A 158 -24.55 -18.37 -22.51
CA ARG A 158 -25.16 -17.88 -23.77
C ARG A 158 -26.47 -17.22 -23.41
N GLY A 159 -26.58 -15.92 -23.63
CA GLY A 159 -27.84 -15.18 -23.56
C GLY A 159 -28.81 -15.57 -24.66
#